data_d0ae754b79ffa4535f3f11cca1210008
#
_entry.id   d0ae754b79ffa4535f3f11cca1210008
#
_cell.length_a   1.000
_cell.length_b   1.000
_cell.length_c   1.000
_cell.angle_alpha   90.00
_cell.angle_beta   90.00
_cell.angle_gamma   90.00
#
_symmetry.space_group_name_H-M   'P 1'
#
loop_
_entity.id
_entity.type
_entity.pdbx_description
1 polymer ?
#
loop_
_entity_poly.entity_id
_entity_poly.type
_entity_poly.pdbx_seq_one_letter_code
_entity_poly.pdbx_strand_id
1 'polypeptide(L)'
;KNIYGPYEWKTVLTQGETKINGPHQGAWVDTTTGEDWFLHFQDVGAHGRLLHLQPMKWVDDWPVIGIDKDEDGCGEPVLFYKKPDVGKKYSVCTPQESDEFNSQNLSPQWQWNANINEKWMFCNGQNGYIRLYSYPVTDSYRNLWDVPNLLLQKISAPNFTATTKLTFKPTKKYTGERTGLVVMGLDYAGLFVENTKDGLVLSQSVCDEADRGSLEKTNASVSLEGNTVYLKSTFSTMDRKNAGNEGGYDLVVMCKFSYSMDGMTYRSLGI
;
A
#
# COMPACT_ATOMS: atom_id res chain seq x y z
N LYS A 1 -6.24 -41.26 -3.63
CA LYS A 1 -5.12 -40.66 -2.87
C LYS A 1 -5.50 -40.67 -1.38
N ASN A 2 -4.56 -41.07 -0.52
CA ASN A 2 -4.77 -41.17 0.93
C ASN A 2 -4.20 -39.92 1.60
N ILE A 3 -4.98 -39.29 2.50
CA ILE A 3 -4.55 -38.09 3.24
C ILE A 3 -3.34 -38.37 4.17
N TYR A 4 -3.11 -39.63 4.51
CA TYR A 4 -1.97 -40.05 5.34
C TYR A 4 -0.73 -40.48 4.54
N GLY A 5 -0.72 -40.26 3.24
CA GLY A 5 0.39 -40.64 2.35
C GLY A 5 0.36 -42.09 1.85
N PRO A 6 1.43 -42.58 1.24
CA PRO A 6 2.67 -41.84 1.02
C PRO A 6 2.50 -40.60 0.10
N TYR A 7 3.32 -39.59 0.33
CA TYR A 7 3.34 -38.37 -0.48
C TYR A 7 4.52 -38.38 -1.45
N GLU A 8 4.25 -37.97 -2.67
CA GLU A 8 5.24 -37.60 -3.65
C GLU A 8 5.31 -36.08 -3.74
N TRP A 9 6.47 -35.54 -4.03
CA TRP A 9 6.67 -34.11 -4.22
C TRP A 9 7.43 -33.85 -5.51
N LYS A 10 7.13 -32.72 -6.14
CA LYS A 10 7.80 -32.24 -7.36
C LYS A 10 7.82 -30.73 -7.35
N THR A 11 8.98 -30.14 -7.71
CA THR A 11 9.02 -28.70 -8.00
C THR A 11 8.36 -28.48 -9.37
N VAL A 12 7.36 -27.60 -9.41
CA VAL A 12 6.54 -27.36 -10.61
C VAL A 12 6.61 -25.90 -11.08
N LEU A 13 7.27 -25.04 -10.31
CA LEU A 13 7.55 -23.64 -10.61
C LEU A 13 8.83 -23.22 -9.90
N THR A 14 9.77 -22.69 -10.65
CA THR A 14 11.00 -22.04 -10.12
C THR A 14 11.06 -20.60 -10.61
N GLN A 15 11.97 -19.81 -10.07
CA GLN A 15 12.22 -18.46 -10.56
C GLN A 15 12.81 -18.46 -11.98
N GLY A 16 13.62 -19.46 -12.31
CA GLY A 16 14.37 -19.51 -13.56
C GLY A 16 15.25 -18.27 -13.73
N GLU A 17 15.34 -17.80 -14.97
CA GLU A 17 16.09 -16.58 -15.31
C GLU A 17 15.27 -15.31 -15.12
N THR A 18 14.07 -15.40 -14.53
CA THR A 18 13.19 -14.25 -14.37
C THR A 18 13.54 -13.43 -13.12
N LYS A 19 12.97 -12.24 -13.06
CA LYS A 19 13.07 -11.38 -11.87
C LYS A 19 11.96 -11.63 -10.85
N ILE A 20 11.08 -12.60 -11.08
CA ILE A 20 9.99 -12.94 -10.17
C ILE A 20 10.55 -13.88 -9.11
N ASN A 21 10.91 -13.32 -7.96
CA ASN A 21 11.55 -14.06 -6.88
C ASN A 21 10.58 -15.00 -6.16
N GLY A 22 11.13 -16.10 -5.64
CA GLY A 22 10.50 -17.00 -4.68
C GLY A 22 9.04 -17.31 -4.96
N PRO A 23 8.63 -17.70 -6.18
CA PRO A 23 7.22 -17.97 -6.47
C PRO A 23 6.72 -19.11 -5.60
N HIS A 24 5.79 -18.79 -4.71
CA HIS A 24 5.17 -19.72 -3.75
C HIS A 24 3.81 -19.20 -3.33
N GLN A 25 3.04 -20.00 -2.62
CA GLN A 25 1.70 -19.67 -2.13
C GLN A 25 0.82 -19.07 -3.23
N GLY A 26 -0.02 -19.87 -3.81
CA GLY A 26 -0.87 -19.42 -4.89
C GLY A 26 -2.17 -20.19 -4.96
N ALA A 27 -2.92 -19.90 -6.00
CA ALA A 27 -4.17 -20.56 -6.29
C ALA A 27 -4.24 -20.97 -7.75
N TRP A 28 -4.67 -22.20 -8.00
CA TRP A 28 -5.12 -22.65 -9.30
C TRP A 28 -6.49 -22.06 -9.60
N VAL A 29 -6.67 -21.54 -10.81
CA VAL A 29 -7.92 -20.99 -11.32
C VAL A 29 -8.14 -21.52 -12.72
N ASP A 30 -9.27 -22.15 -12.95
CA ASP A 30 -9.72 -22.58 -14.29
C ASP A 30 -10.68 -21.55 -14.90
N THR A 31 -10.65 -21.40 -16.22
CA THR A 31 -11.60 -20.56 -16.94
C THR A 31 -12.80 -21.37 -17.42
N THR A 32 -13.90 -20.67 -17.71
CA THR A 32 -15.08 -21.30 -18.30
C THR A 32 -14.83 -21.89 -19.69
N THR A 33 -13.72 -21.57 -20.34
CA THR A 33 -13.30 -22.10 -21.65
C THR A 33 -12.28 -23.23 -21.53
N GLY A 34 -11.92 -23.64 -20.30
CA GLY A 34 -11.05 -24.78 -20.03
C GLY A 34 -9.55 -24.45 -20.07
N GLU A 35 -9.17 -23.21 -19.87
CA GLU A 35 -7.77 -22.85 -19.64
C GLU A 35 -7.46 -22.92 -18.13
N ASP A 36 -6.29 -23.41 -17.78
CA ASP A 36 -5.77 -23.43 -16.42
C ASP A 36 -4.77 -22.29 -16.20
N TRP A 37 -4.86 -21.65 -15.04
CA TRP A 37 -4.03 -20.53 -14.65
C TRP A 37 -3.62 -20.66 -13.19
N PHE A 38 -2.46 -20.08 -12.84
CA PHE A 38 -1.98 -20.04 -11.46
C PHE A 38 -1.70 -18.61 -11.03
N LEU A 39 -2.32 -18.21 -9.94
CA LEU A 39 -2.10 -16.91 -9.32
C LEU A 39 -1.14 -17.07 -8.16
N HIS A 40 -0.04 -16.34 -8.16
CA HIS A 40 0.92 -16.31 -7.05
C HIS A 40 1.39 -14.88 -6.78
N PHE A 41 2.21 -14.67 -5.78
CA PHE A 41 2.78 -13.36 -5.53
C PHE A 41 4.32 -13.36 -5.62
N GLN A 42 4.83 -12.15 -5.75
CA GLN A 42 6.24 -11.80 -5.57
C GLN A 42 6.34 -10.79 -4.43
N ASP A 43 7.28 -10.97 -3.52
CA ASP A 43 7.57 -9.96 -2.49
C ASP A 43 8.46 -8.85 -3.05
N VAL A 44 8.00 -7.60 -2.98
CA VAL A 44 8.65 -6.43 -3.58
C VAL A 44 8.86 -5.33 -2.53
N GLY A 45 9.34 -5.72 -1.35
CA GLY A 45 9.68 -4.78 -0.28
C GLY A 45 8.53 -3.83 0.08
N ALA A 46 8.76 -2.52 0.01
CA ALA A 46 7.76 -1.51 0.38
C ALA A 46 6.50 -1.51 -0.51
N HIS A 47 6.54 -2.10 -1.71
CA HIS A 47 5.36 -2.29 -2.56
C HIS A 47 4.51 -3.49 -2.13
N GLY A 48 4.99 -4.28 -1.16
CA GLY A 48 4.31 -5.46 -0.66
C GLY A 48 4.35 -6.63 -1.63
N ARG A 49 3.28 -7.43 -1.64
CA ARG A 49 3.18 -8.64 -2.44
C ARG A 49 2.44 -8.38 -3.73
N LEU A 50 3.19 -8.25 -4.83
CA LEU A 50 2.63 -8.09 -6.16
C LEU A 50 2.12 -9.42 -6.71
N LEU A 51 0.91 -9.42 -7.23
CA LEU A 51 0.28 -10.61 -7.80
C LEU A 51 0.71 -10.83 -9.24
N HIS A 52 1.02 -12.08 -9.56
CA HIS A 52 1.33 -12.57 -10.90
C HIS A 52 0.33 -13.63 -11.31
N LEU A 53 -0.10 -13.59 -12.57
CA LEU A 53 -0.92 -14.62 -13.17
C LEU A 53 -0.08 -15.39 -14.19
N GLN A 54 0.09 -16.69 -13.99
CA GLN A 54 0.87 -17.57 -14.84
C GLN A 54 -0.04 -18.52 -15.63
N PRO A 55 0.29 -18.83 -16.91
CA PRO A 55 -0.36 -19.97 -17.58
C PRO A 55 0.00 -21.25 -16.84
N MET A 56 -0.89 -22.20 -16.85
CA MET A 56 -0.68 -23.51 -16.24
C MET A 56 -1.23 -24.60 -17.13
N LYS A 57 -0.64 -25.78 -17.08
CA LYS A 57 -1.16 -27.00 -17.70
C LYS A 57 -0.93 -28.21 -16.78
N TRP A 58 -1.77 -29.20 -16.88
CA TRP A 58 -1.60 -30.47 -16.19
C TRP A 58 -0.83 -31.44 -17.09
N VAL A 59 0.24 -32.05 -16.59
CA VAL A 59 1.05 -33.06 -17.28
C VAL A 59 1.28 -34.19 -16.28
N ASP A 60 0.83 -35.40 -16.59
CA ASP A 60 0.98 -36.57 -15.75
C ASP A 60 0.53 -36.36 -14.29
N ASP A 61 -0.64 -35.76 -14.11
CA ASP A 61 -1.22 -35.38 -12.80
C ASP A 61 -0.44 -34.30 -12.02
N TRP A 62 0.57 -33.66 -12.61
CA TRP A 62 1.32 -32.56 -12.02
C TRP A 62 1.04 -31.24 -12.76
N PRO A 63 0.88 -30.12 -12.01
CA PRO A 63 0.78 -28.82 -12.64
C PRO A 63 2.16 -28.38 -13.14
N VAL A 64 2.25 -27.93 -14.37
CA VAL A 64 3.40 -27.19 -14.90
C VAL A 64 3.00 -25.73 -14.98
N ILE A 65 3.59 -24.88 -14.14
CA ILE A 65 3.17 -23.49 -13.93
C ILE A 65 4.17 -22.55 -14.63
N GLY A 66 3.67 -21.62 -15.45
CA GLY A 66 4.50 -20.80 -16.31
C GLY A 66 4.87 -21.51 -17.60
N ILE A 67 6.08 -21.30 -18.09
CA ILE A 67 6.64 -21.96 -19.30
C ILE A 67 7.78 -22.86 -18.90
N ASP A 68 7.65 -24.11 -19.22
CA ASP A 68 8.71 -25.11 -19.13
C ASP A 68 9.54 -25.03 -20.41
N LYS A 69 10.75 -24.48 -20.33
CA LYS A 69 11.63 -24.22 -21.49
C LYS A 69 12.54 -25.39 -21.84
N ASP A 70 12.88 -26.19 -20.86
CA ASP A 70 13.84 -27.29 -20.96
C ASP A 70 13.17 -28.68 -20.84
N GLU A 71 11.85 -28.70 -20.74
CA GLU A 71 11.01 -29.90 -20.70
C GLU A 71 11.29 -30.81 -19.47
N ASP A 72 11.77 -30.23 -18.38
CA ASP A 72 12.01 -30.96 -17.11
C ASP A 72 10.74 -31.13 -16.27
N GLY A 73 9.63 -30.54 -16.70
CA GLY A 73 8.34 -30.53 -16.04
C GLY A 73 8.23 -29.50 -14.92
N CYS A 74 9.16 -28.54 -14.87
CA CYS A 74 9.14 -27.39 -13.98
C CYS A 74 9.04 -26.10 -14.80
N GLY A 75 8.02 -25.29 -14.57
CA GLY A 75 7.85 -24.05 -15.32
C GLY A 75 8.61 -22.88 -14.70
N GLU A 76 8.78 -21.83 -15.50
CA GLU A 76 9.29 -20.53 -15.10
C GLU A 76 8.23 -19.44 -15.30
N PRO A 77 8.18 -18.40 -14.44
CA PRO A 77 7.22 -17.32 -14.60
C PRO A 77 7.37 -16.58 -15.94
N VAL A 78 6.25 -16.07 -16.45
CA VAL A 78 6.23 -15.20 -17.62
C VAL A 78 5.84 -13.78 -17.21
N LEU A 79 6.53 -12.77 -17.80
CA LEU A 79 6.19 -11.35 -17.61
C LEU A 79 5.10 -10.89 -18.59
N PHE A 80 5.01 -11.56 -19.73
CA PHE A 80 4.04 -11.25 -20.79
C PHE A 80 3.45 -12.54 -21.31
N TYR A 81 2.13 -12.59 -21.43
CA TYR A 81 1.41 -13.72 -21.98
C TYR A 81 0.07 -13.26 -22.58
N LYS A 82 -0.58 -14.14 -23.35
CA LYS A 82 -1.95 -13.88 -23.79
C LYS A 82 -2.88 -13.71 -22.57
N LYS A 83 -3.93 -12.91 -22.71
CA LYS A 83 -4.98 -12.86 -21.69
C LYS A 83 -5.70 -14.20 -21.58
N PRO A 84 -6.17 -14.58 -20.36
CA PRO A 84 -7.07 -15.71 -20.19
C PRO A 84 -8.31 -15.58 -21.09
N ASP A 85 -8.68 -16.67 -21.73
CA ASP A 85 -9.99 -16.74 -22.39
C ASP A 85 -11.05 -17.09 -21.34
N VAL A 86 -11.90 -16.13 -21.04
CA VAL A 86 -13.02 -16.28 -20.11
C VAL A 86 -14.38 -16.30 -20.81
N GLY A 87 -14.37 -16.54 -22.14
CA GLY A 87 -15.58 -16.57 -22.95
C GLY A 87 -16.23 -15.20 -23.21
N LYS A 88 -15.62 -14.12 -22.69
CA LYS A 88 -16.12 -12.74 -22.81
C LYS A 88 -14.96 -11.75 -22.86
N LYS A 89 -15.10 -10.72 -23.68
CA LYS A 89 -14.14 -9.61 -23.72
C LYS A 89 -14.55 -8.53 -22.71
N TYR A 90 -13.59 -8.12 -21.89
CA TYR A 90 -13.71 -7.00 -20.98
C TYR A 90 -12.82 -5.84 -21.46
N SER A 91 -13.29 -4.61 -21.28
CA SER A 91 -12.45 -3.43 -21.50
C SER A 91 -11.30 -3.43 -20.51
N VAL A 92 -10.18 -2.84 -20.93
CA VAL A 92 -9.05 -2.60 -20.01
C VAL A 92 -9.50 -1.54 -19.01
N CYS A 93 -9.31 -1.83 -17.74
CA CYS A 93 -9.50 -0.87 -16.65
C CYS A 93 -8.31 -0.94 -15.69
N THR A 94 -8.05 0.16 -15.03
CA THR A 94 -7.06 0.27 -13.95
C THR A 94 -7.78 0.48 -12.62
N PRO A 95 -7.21 0.03 -11.50
CA PRO A 95 -7.72 0.39 -10.18
C PRO A 95 -7.76 1.91 -10.02
N GLN A 96 -8.76 2.40 -9.29
CA GLN A 96 -8.84 3.80 -8.94
C GLN A 96 -7.69 4.16 -7.99
N GLU A 97 -7.01 5.27 -8.26
CA GLU A 97 -5.90 5.78 -7.44
C GLU A 97 -6.31 7.02 -6.66
N SER A 98 -6.98 7.97 -7.32
CA SER A 98 -7.50 9.21 -6.72
C SER A 98 -8.95 9.04 -6.30
N ASP A 99 -9.39 9.79 -5.29
CA ASP A 99 -10.77 9.80 -4.84
C ASP A 99 -11.21 11.22 -4.45
N GLU A 100 -12.26 11.71 -5.08
CA GLU A 100 -12.90 12.98 -4.77
C GLU A 100 -14.06 12.81 -3.79
N PHE A 101 -14.23 11.60 -3.24
CA PHE A 101 -15.25 11.26 -2.26
C PHE A 101 -16.69 11.62 -2.70
N ASN A 102 -16.99 11.37 -3.97
CA ASN A 102 -18.30 11.59 -4.58
C ASN A 102 -19.26 10.39 -4.42
N SER A 103 -18.91 9.42 -3.59
CA SER A 103 -19.73 8.27 -3.20
C SER A 103 -20.01 8.29 -1.70
N GLN A 104 -21.10 7.69 -1.27
CA GLN A 104 -21.41 7.50 0.15
C GLN A 104 -20.48 6.46 0.82
N ASN A 105 -19.95 5.54 0.02
CA ASN A 105 -19.05 4.49 0.48
C ASN A 105 -17.64 4.76 -0.02
N LEU A 106 -16.66 4.38 0.79
CA LEU A 106 -15.28 4.35 0.34
C LEU A 106 -15.10 3.32 -0.77
N SER A 107 -14.32 3.69 -1.78
CA SER A 107 -13.93 2.79 -2.86
C SER A 107 -12.94 1.72 -2.36
N PRO A 108 -12.82 0.57 -3.05
CA PRO A 108 -12.03 -0.59 -2.58
C PRO A 108 -10.53 -0.34 -2.35
N GLN A 109 -9.95 0.75 -2.88
CA GLN A 109 -8.56 1.10 -2.65
C GLN A 109 -8.28 1.55 -1.21
N TRP A 110 -9.31 1.97 -0.48
CA TRP A 110 -9.16 2.45 0.89
C TRP A 110 -9.21 1.30 1.91
N GLN A 111 -8.30 1.35 2.85
CA GLN A 111 -8.18 0.37 3.93
C GLN A 111 -7.93 1.09 5.26
N TRP A 112 -8.60 0.65 6.31
CA TRP A 112 -8.32 1.09 7.66
C TRP A 112 -7.16 0.29 8.26
N ASN A 113 -6.38 0.92 9.12
CA ASN A 113 -5.30 0.25 9.84
C ASN A 113 -5.79 -0.88 10.75
N ALA A 114 -7.04 -0.78 11.21
CA ALA A 114 -7.71 -1.82 12.00
C ALA A 114 -9.15 -2.03 11.51
N ASN A 115 -9.91 -2.88 12.21
CA ASN A 115 -11.31 -3.13 11.89
C ASN A 115 -12.10 -1.82 11.91
N ILE A 116 -12.88 -1.58 10.87
CA ILE A 116 -13.64 -0.36 10.68
C ILE A 116 -14.57 -0.06 11.86
N ASN A 117 -14.62 1.23 12.22
CA ASN A 117 -15.65 1.77 13.11
C ASN A 117 -16.37 2.92 12.39
N GLU A 118 -17.68 2.86 12.30
CA GLU A 118 -18.52 3.84 11.61
C GLU A 118 -18.37 5.27 12.14
N LYS A 119 -17.89 5.42 13.39
CA LYS A 119 -17.66 6.73 14.02
C LYS A 119 -16.37 7.42 13.54
N TRP A 120 -15.54 6.76 12.75
CA TRP A 120 -14.26 7.35 12.32
C TRP A 120 -14.40 8.28 11.13
N MET A 121 -15.45 8.13 10.33
CA MET A 121 -15.63 8.94 9.13
C MET A 121 -17.09 9.27 8.84
N PHE A 122 -17.27 10.29 8.00
CA PHE A 122 -18.52 10.59 7.33
C PHE A 122 -18.25 11.00 5.88
N CYS A 123 -18.97 10.40 4.95
CA CYS A 123 -19.01 10.77 3.55
C CYS A 123 -20.45 10.69 3.06
N ASN A 124 -20.97 11.75 2.43
CA ASN A 124 -22.33 11.76 1.89
C ASN A 124 -22.39 11.65 0.36
N GLY A 125 -21.23 11.59 -0.29
CA GLY A 125 -21.13 11.49 -1.75
C GLY A 125 -21.54 12.73 -2.53
N GLN A 126 -21.85 13.84 -1.88
CA GLN A 126 -22.32 15.06 -2.52
C GLN A 126 -21.35 16.23 -2.37
N ASN A 127 -20.56 16.24 -1.31
CA ASN A 127 -19.76 17.40 -0.95
C ASN A 127 -18.34 17.37 -1.51
N GLY A 128 -17.93 16.27 -2.16
CA GLY A 128 -16.57 16.13 -2.70
C GLY A 128 -15.49 16.13 -1.61
N TYR A 129 -15.80 15.59 -0.43
CA TYR A 129 -14.83 15.38 0.64
C TYR A 129 -15.28 14.28 1.61
N ILE A 130 -14.31 13.69 2.28
CA ILE A 130 -14.50 12.83 3.44
C ILE A 130 -14.23 13.65 4.72
N ARG A 131 -15.01 13.42 5.76
CA ARG A 131 -14.72 13.92 7.11
C ARG A 131 -14.19 12.77 7.95
N LEU A 132 -12.97 12.92 8.44
CA LEU A 132 -12.39 12.03 9.43
C LEU A 132 -12.53 12.65 10.82
N TYR A 133 -12.84 11.84 11.80
CA TYR A 133 -13.00 12.26 13.18
C TYR A 133 -11.78 11.86 14.00
N SER A 134 -11.28 12.77 14.83
CA SER A 134 -10.27 12.47 15.84
C SER A 134 -10.80 11.41 16.79
N TYR A 135 -9.97 10.44 17.11
CA TYR A 135 -10.26 9.37 18.04
C TYR A 135 -9.27 9.40 19.19
N PRO A 136 -9.71 9.25 20.44
CA PRO A 136 -8.78 9.25 21.57
C PRO A 136 -7.78 8.12 21.45
N VAL A 137 -6.53 8.44 21.66
CA VAL A 137 -5.48 7.41 21.83
C VAL A 137 -5.55 6.83 23.24
N THR A 138 -5.08 5.61 23.40
CA THR A 138 -5.03 4.93 24.70
C THR A 138 -3.86 5.45 25.54
N ASP A 139 -3.87 5.17 26.85
CA ASP A 139 -2.75 5.52 27.74
C ASP A 139 -1.44 4.80 27.37
N SER A 140 -1.54 3.71 26.61
CA SER A 140 -0.41 2.96 26.07
C SER A 140 0.10 3.46 24.73
N TYR A 141 -0.45 4.54 24.20
CA TYR A 141 -0.03 5.12 22.92
C TYR A 141 1.45 5.50 22.93
N ARG A 142 2.15 5.07 21.90
CA ARG A 142 3.58 5.37 21.69
C ARG A 142 3.81 6.11 20.37
N ASN A 143 3.15 5.66 19.32
CA ASN A 143 3.28 6.21 17.98
C ASN A 143 2.07 5.80 17.12
N LEU A 144 2.05 6.13 15.82
CA LEU A 144 0.91 5.85 14.93
C LEU A 144 0.66 4.36 14.66
N TRP A 145 1.61 3.47 14.98
CA TRP A 145 1.39 2.02 14.90
C TRP A 145 0.22 1.57 15.79
N ASP A 146 0.03 2.24 16.91
CA ASP A 146 -1.03 1.95 17.86
C ASP A 146 -2.39 2.60 17.48
N VAL A 147 -2.45 3.39 16.39
CA VAL A 147 -3.65 4.16 16.00
C VAL A 147 -4.52 3.38 15.01
N PRO A 148 -5.76 3.03 15.38
CA PRO A 148 -6.62 2.18 14.54
C PRO A 148 -7.28 2.92 13.36
N ASN A 149 -7.51 4.23 13.47
CA ASN A 149 -8.29 5.04 12.53
C ASN A 149 -7.44 5.76 11.47
N LEU A 150 -6.35 5.14 11.04
CA LEU A 150 -5.62 5.57 9.84
C LEU A 150 -6.33 5.02 8.60
N LEU A 151 -6.66 5.91 7.67
CA LEU A 151 -7.25 5.56 6.38
C LEU A 151 -6.16 5.56 5.32
N LEU A 152 -5.86 4.40 4.76
CA LEU A 152 -4.67 4.13 3.98
C LEU A 152 -5.01 3.63 2.57
N GLN A 153 -4.08 3.86 1.64
CA GLN A 153 -4.00 3.19 0.34
C GLN A 153 -2.64 2.52 0.20
N LYS A 154 -2.56 1.48 -0.61
CA LYS A 154 -1.29 0.87 -0.96
C LYS A 154 -0.48 1.79 -1.88
N ILE A 155 0.84 1.67 -1.83
CA ILE A 155 1.74 2.30 -2.81
C ILE A 155 1.48 1.67 -4.17
N SER A 156 0.95 2.45 -5.11
CA SER A 156 0.40 1.95 -6.38
C SER A 156 1.42 1.93 -7.52
N ALA A 157 2.53 2.68 -7.41
CA ALA A 157 3.52 2.81 -8.46
C ALA A 157 4.92 3.12 -7.89
N PRO A 158 5.99 2.84 -8.65
CA PRO A 158 7.36 3.15 -8.23
C PRO A 158 7.61 4.65 -8.04
N ASN A 159 6.99 5.48 -8.87
CA ASN A 159 7.11 6.94 -8.83
C ASN A 159 5.73 7.57 -8.98
N PHE A 160 5.32 8.36 -8.01
CA PHE A 160 4.04 9.08 -8.04
C PHE A 160 4.03 10.22 -7.02
N THR A 161 2.97 11.00 -7.03
CA THR A 161 2.73 12.05 -6.06
C THR A 161 1.33 11.91 -5.48
N ALA A 162 1.23 11.86 -4.16
CA ALA A 162 -0.02 11.93 -3.43
C ALA A 162 -0.22 13.36 -2.90
N THR A 163 -1.40 13.92 -3.13
CA THR A 163 -1.75 15.27 -2.65
C THR A 163 -3.13 15.22 -2.02
N THR A 164 -3.28 15.88 -0.88
CA THR A 164 -4.58 16.06 -0.24
C THR A 164 -4.78 17.51 0.19
N LYS A 165 -6.00 18.02 0.01
CA LYS A 165 -6.46 19.25 0.62
C LYS A 165 -7.05 18.90 1.98
N LEU A 166 -6.46 19.41 3.04
CA LEU A 166 -6.87 19.17 4.41
C LEU A 166 -7.44 20.44 5.01
N THR A 167 -8.67 20.38 5.56
CA THR A 167 -9.22 21.44 6.40
C THR A 167 -9.40 20.87 7.81
N PHE A 168 -8.59 21.33 8.74
CA PHE A 168 -8.60 20.88 10.13
C PHE A 168 -9.48 21.78 10.99
N LYS A 169 -10.44 21.19 11.69
CA LYS A 169 -11.37 21.88 12.58
C LYS A 169 -11.34 21.25 13.97
N PRO A 170 -10.25 21.45 14.74
CA PRO A 170 -10.16 20.92 16.08
C PRO A 170 -11.17 21.57 17.02
N THR A 171 -11.44 20.91 18.13
CA THR A 171 -12.23 21.53 19.18
C THR A 171 -11.38 22.49 20.01
N LYS A 172 -11.96 23.58 20.48
CA LYS A 172 -11.24 24.52 21.39
C LYS A 172 -10.97 23.90 22.76
N LYS A 173 -11.62 22.80 23.09
CA LYS A 173 -11.53 22.16 24.41
C LYS A 173 -10.28 21.31 24.58
N TYR A 174 -9.76 20.74 23.49
CA TYR A 174 -8.64 19.82 23.54
C TYR A 174 -7.44 20.35 22.76
N THR A 175 -6.24 20.17 23.31
CA THR A 175 -4.98 20.34 22.61
C THR A 175 -4.41 18.97 22.29
N GLY A 176 -3.54 18.89 21.27
CA GLY A 176 -2.92 17.63 20.83
C GLY A 176 -3.77 16.84 19.81
N GLU A 177 -4.97 17.35 19.43
CA GLU A 177 -5.66 16.78 18.27
C GLU A 177 -4.81 16.95 17.03
N ARG A 178 -4.68 15.87 16.26
CA ARG A 178 -3.73 15.78 15.16
C ARG A 178 -4.34 15.09 13.94
N THR A 179 -4.00 15.56 12.75
CA THR A 179 -4.39 14.98 11.47
C THR A 179 -3.31 15.23 10.43
N GLY A 180 -3.29 14.51 9.31
CA GLY A 180 -2.24 14.75 8.31
C GLY A 180 -2.21 13.76 7.17
N LEU A 181 -1.05 13.74 6.49
CA LEU A 181 -0.71 12.81 5.43
C LEU A 181 0.50 11.97 5.88
N VAL A 182 0.32 10.66 5.98
CA VAL A 182 1.34 9.73 6.46
C VAL A 182 1.70 8.70 5.39
N VAL A 183 2.97 8.36 5.31
CA VAL A 183 3.48 7.18 4.62
C VAL A 183 3.80 6.16 5.69
N MET A 184 2.95 5.13 5.78
CA MET A 184 2.94 4.17 6.89
C MET A 184 3.58 2.84 6.48
N GLY A 185 4.47 2.35 7.31
CA GLY A 185 5.15 1.07 7.23
C GLY A 185 5.62 0.65 8.63
N LEU A 186 6.60 -0.25 8.72
CA LEU A 186 7.29 -0.54 9.99
C LEU A 186 8.00 0.71 10.52
N ASP A 187 8.52 1.51 9.60
CA ASP A 187 8.89 2.91 9.79
C ASP A 187 7.81 3.78 9.16
N TYR A 188 7.60 4.98 9.67
CA TYR A 188 6.72 5.94 9.01
C TYR A 188 7.28 7.35 9.00
N ALA A 189 6.77 8.13 8.05
CA ALA A 189 7.01 9.57 7.98
C ALA A 189 5.74 10.29 7.54
N GLY A 190 5.58 11.55 7.94
CA GLY A 190 4.38 12.28 7.55
C GLY A 190 4.44 13.78 7.79
N LEU A 191 3.42 14.45 7.26
CA LEU A 191 3.06 15.84 7.55
C LEU A 191 1.83 15.84 8.44
N PHE A 192 1.91 16.50 9.57
CA PHE A 192 0.86 16.50 10.58
C PHE A 192 0.48 17.93 11.00
N VAL A 193 -0.80 18.22 10.98
CA VAL A 193 -1.35 19.45 11.57
C VAL A 193 -1.84 19.13 12.96
N GLU A 194 -1.31 19.83 13.94
CA GLU A 194 -1.62 19.66 15.36
C GLU A 194 -2.24 20.93 15.95
N ASN A 195 -3.25 20.74 16.80
CA ASN A 195 -3.86 21.79 17.60
C ASN A 195 -3.07 22.00 18.87
N THR A 196 -2.31 23.08 18.92
CA THR A 196 -1.52 23.47 20.08
C THR A 196 -2.17 24.60 20.87
N LYS A 197 -1.61 24.95 22.01
CA LYS A 197 -2.07 26.11 22.80
C LYS A 197 -1.93 27.43 22.04
N ASP A 198 -0.94 27.51 21.16
CA ASP A 198 -0.58 28.71 20.41
C ASP A 198 -1.16 28.75 19.00
N GLY A 199 -2.00 27.77 18.63
CA GLY A 199 -2.65 27.65 17.31
C GLY A 199 -2.27 26.37 16.59
N LEU A 200 -2.51 26.36 15.28
CA LEU A 200 -2.21 25.19 14.43
C LEU A 200 -0.73 25.19 14.00
N VAL A 201 -0.09 24.05 14.17
CA VAL A 201 1.29 23.82 13.75
C VAL A 201 1.32 22.66 12.76
N LEU A 202 1.97 22.86 11.62
CA LEU A 202 2.30 21.79 10.67
C LEU A 202 3.71 21.29 10.99
N SER A 203 3.86 20.00 11.23
CA SER A 203 5.15 19.35 11.49
C SER A 203 5.42 18.25 10.44
N GLN A 204 6.70 18.05 10.13
CA GLN A 204 7.19 16.84 9.47
C GLN A 204 7.84 15.97 10.53
N SER A 205 7.35 14.74 10.67
CA SER A 205 7.83 13.80 11.68
C SER A 205 8.14 12.44 11.05
N VAL A 206 9.02 11.70 11.75
CA VAL A 206 9.43 10.34 11.40
C VAL A 206 9.39 9.45 12.64
N CYS A 207 9.19 8.17 12.43
CA CYS A 207 9.32 7.16 13.46
C CYS A 207 9.95 5.90 12.85
N ASP A 208 11.18 5.63 13.25
CA ASP A 208 11.87 4.39 12.87
C ASP A 208 11.45 3.28 13.83
N GLU A 209 11.29 2.03 13.34
CA GLU A 209 10.85 0.88 14.13
C GLU A 209 9.56 1.14 14.93
N ALA A 210 8.56 1.73 14.26
CA ALA A 210 7.28 2.09 14.89
C ALA A 210 6.54 0.86 15.45
N ASP A 211 6.62 -0.28 14.77
CA ASP A 211 6.09 -1.58 15.20
C ASP A 211 6.70 -2.06 16.53
N ARG A 212 7.92 -1.63 16.85
CA ARG A 212 8.63 -1.92 18.11
C ARG A 212 8.39 -0.88 19.20
N GLY A 213 7.58 0.14 18.90
CA GLY A 213 7.17 1.15 19.86
C GLY A 213 8.16 2.27 20.06
N SER A 214 9.02 2.56 19.09
CA SER A 214 9.87 3.73 19.06
C SER A 214 9.07 5.02 19.13
N LEU A 215 9.67 6.07 19.65
CA LEU A 215 9.04 7.38 19.72
C LEU A 215 9.22 8.15 18.41
N GLU A 216 8.18 8.87 18.03
CA GLU A 216 8.21 9.78 16.89
C GLU A 216 9.16 10.96 17.14
N LYS A 217 9.84 11.40 16.09
CA LYS A 217 10.75 12.57 16.08
C LYS A 217 10.24 13.61 15.09
N THR A 218 10.10 14.85 15.52
CA THR A 218 9.79 15.98 14.66
C THR A 218 11.08 16.58 14.10
N ASN A 219 11.21 16.64 12.79
CA ASN A 219 12.38 17.19 12.09
C ASN A 219 12.21 18.67 11.78
N ALA A 220 10.99 19.10 11.46
CA ALA A 220 10.70 20.49 11.11
C ALA A 220 9.26 20.84 11.48
N SER A 221 9.00 22.10 11.74
CA SER A 221 7.64 22.60 11.99
C SER A 221 7.47 24.04 11.51
N VAL A 222 6.22 24.43 11.27
CA VAL A 222 5.81 25.78 10.89
C VAL A 222 4.42 26.08 11.42
N SER A 223 4.19 27.28 11.92
CA SER A 223 2.86 27.75 12.33
C SER A 223 1.97 27.98 11.10
N LEU A 224 0.70 27.59 11.18
CA LEU A 224 -0.27 27.81 10.12
C LEU A 224 -1.17 29.00 10.46
N GLU A 225 -1.31 29.93 9.49
CA GLU A 225 -2.17 31.10 9.65
C GLU A 225 -3.67 30.79 9.46
N GLY A 226 -4.01 29.58 8.98
CA GLY A 226 -5.37 29.14 8.72
C GLY A 226 -5.56 27.65 9.01
N ASN A 227 -6.75 27.18 8.80
CA ASN A 227 -7.13 25.80 9.06
C ASN A 227 -7.14 24.89 7.83
N THR A 228 -6.77 25.42 6.66
CA THR A 228 -6.71 24.67 5.40
C THR A 228 -5.30 24.70 4.84
N VAL A 229 -4.80 23.51 4.48
CA VAL A 229 -3.47 23.31 3.90
C VAL A 229 -3.52 22.17 2.89
N TYR A 230 -2.69 22.27 1.85
CA TYR A 230 -2.47 21.20 0.90
C TYR A 230 -1.18 20.46 1.26
N LEU A 231 -1.29 19.17 1.50
CA LEU A 231 -0.19 18.28 1.86
C LEU A 231 0.20 17.42 0.65
N LYS A 232 1.48 17.28 0.41
CA LYS A 232 2.01 16.53 -0.72
C LYS A 232 3.15 15.63 -0.29
N SER A 233 3.10 14.36 -0.73
CA SER A 233 4.21 13.41 -0.66
C SER A 233 4.57 12.98 -2.06
N THR A 234 5.85 13.11 -2.44
CA THR A 234 6.39 12.67 -3.73
C THR A 234 7.23 11.43 -3.49
N PHE A 235 6.87 10.34 -4.15
CA PHE A 235 7.47 9.03 -4.02
C PHE A 235 8.44 8.76 -5.16
N SER A 236 9.56 8.15 -4.85
CA SER A 236 10.49 7.58 -5.81
C SER A 236 11.02 6.25 -5.28
N THR A 237 11.15 5.27 -6.15
CA THR A 237 11.68 3.95 -5.81
C THR A 237 13.11 3.83 -6.32
N MET A 238 13.99 3.31 -5.50
CA MET A 238 15.37 3.02 -5.86
C MET A 238 15.68 1.54 -5.58
N ASP A 239 16.44 0.93 -6.49
CA ASP A 239 17.02 -0.38 -6.25
C ASP A 239 18.11 -0.27 -5.19
N ARG A 240 17.97 -0.97 -4.08
CA ARG A 240 19.05 -1.14 -3.12
C ARG A 240 20.00 -2.19 -3.66
N LYS A 241 21.05 -1.77 -4.34
CA LYS A 241 22.14 -2.66 -4.73
C LYS A 241 22.82 -3.15 -3.45
N ASN A 242 22.79 -4.48 -3.21
CA ASN A 242 23.54 -5.20 -2.17
C ASN A 242 22.92 -5.26 -0.75
N ALA A 243 21.68 -5.55 -0.59
CA ALA A 243 21.23 -6.24 0.63
C ALA A 243 21.38 -7.75 0.36
N GLY A 244 22.32 -8.41 1.02
CA GLY A 244 22.77 -9.77 0.77
C GLY A 244 21.76 -10.89 1.03
N ASN A 245 20.56 -10.78 0.50
CA ASN A 245 19.56 -11.84 0.45
C ASN A 245 19.47 -12.37 -0.98
N GLU A 246 19.84 -13.60 -1.16
CA GLU A 246 19.70 -14.34 -2.40
C GLU A 246 18.26 -14.23 -2.93
N GLY A 247 18.07 -13.51 -4.04
CA GLY A 247 16.85 -13.52 -4.86
C GLY A 247 15.78 -12.46 -4.58
N GLY A 248 15.95 -11.50 -3.67
CA GLY A 248 14.96 -10.46 -3.38
C GLY A 248 15.23 -9.15 -4.12
N TYR A 249 14.20 -8.57 -4.75
CA TYR A 249 14.19 -7.14 -5.10
C TYR A 249 14.01 -6.33 -3.81
N ASP A 250 15.09 -5.76 -3.30
CA ASP A 250 15.02 -4.82 -2.18
C ASP A 250 14.79 -3.41 -2.73
N LEU A 251 13.55 -3.09 -3.03
CA LEU A 251 13.16 -1.75 -3.46
C LEU A 251 12.93 -0.86 -2.24
N VAL A 252 13.68 0.23 -2.16
CA VAL A 252 13.50 1.26 -1.16
C VAL A 252 12.62 2.37 -1.74
N VAL A 253 11.53 2.65 -1.06
CA VAL A 253 10.67 3.79 -1.38
C VAL A 253 11.14 5.00 -0.58
N MET A 254 11.53 6.03 -1.32
CA MET A 254 11.86 7.35 -0.79
C MET A 254 10.65 8.27 -0.91
N CYS A 255 10.38 9.10 0.08
CA CYS A 255 9.36 10.12 -0.03
C CYS A 255 9.89 11.50 0.38
N LYS A 256 9.43 12.54 -0.32
CA LYS A 256 9.69 13.94 0.00
C LYS A 256 8.38 14.63 0.32
N PHE A 257 8.38 15.41 1.38
CA PHE A 257 7.20 16.12 1.84
C PHE A 257 7.24 17.60 1.49
N SER A 258 6.08 18.12 1.09
CA SER A 258 5.88 19.54 0.86
C SER A 258 4.45 19.94 1.19
N TYR A 259 4.23 21.21 1.45
CA TYR A 259 2.92 21.78 1.74
C TYR A 259 2.69 23.07 0.96
N SER A 260 1.42 23.44 0.84
CA SER A 260 1.00 24.68 0.20
C SER A 260 -0.22 25.27 0.91
N MET A 261 -0.30 26.59 1.00
CA MET A 261 -1.47 27.29 1.52
C MET A 261 -2.49 27.62 0.42
N ASP A 262 -2.06 27.68 -0.84
CA ASP A 262 -2.86 28.06 -2.00
C ASP A 262 -3.16 26.90 -2.97
N GLY A 263 -2.52 25.74 -2.75
CA GLY A 263 -2.60 24.57 -3.63
C GLY A 263 -1.76 24.67 -4.91
N MET A 264 -1.05 25.76 -5.13
CA MET A 264 -0.23 26.01 -6.31
C MET A 264 1.26 26.05 -5.98
N THR A 265 1.64 26.82 -4.99
CA THR A 265 3.04 27.02 -4.58
C THR A 265 3.38 26.12 -3.41
N TYR A 266 4.20 25.10 -3.66
CA TYR A 266 4.61 24.14 -2.64
C TYR A 266 5.98 24.45 -2.06
N ARG A 267 6.10 24.33 -0.74
CA ARG A 267 7.34 24.49 0.03
C ARG A 267 7.69 23.16 0.67
N SER A 268 8.96 22.73 0.58
CA SER A 268 9.43 21.55 1.29
C SER A 268 9.38 21.78 2.81
N LEU A 269 9.06 20.72 3.55
CA LEU A 269 9.14 20.72 5.02
C LEU A 269 9.82 19.42 5.47
N GLY A 270 10.92 19.57 6.20
CA GLY A 270 11.77 18.46 6.62
C GLY A 270 12.66 17.92 5.50
N ILE A 271 13.21 16.74 5.72
CA ILE A 271 14.11 16.03 4.80
C ILE A 271 13.31 14.99 4.04
#